data_8fb4c8250c24535ead75eb1eff7dff39
#
_entry.id   8fb4c8250c24535ead75eb1eff7dff39
#
_cell.length_a   1.000
_cell.length_b   1.000
_cell.length_c   1.000
_cell.angle_alpha   90.00
_cell.angle_beta   90.00
_cell.angle_gamma   90.00
#
_symmetry.space_group_name_H-M   'P 1'
#
loop_
_entity.id
_entity.type
_entity.pdbx_description
1 polymer ?
#
loop_
_entity_poly.entity_id
_entity_poly.type
_entity_poly.pdbx_seq_one_letter_code
_entity_poly.pdbx_strand_id
1 'polypeptide(L)'
;RHAIIKVEESEEEISLLNCISEKQGKFTIYNSLLSEYGVLGFEYGYAMTDPKSLTIWEAQFGDFSNGAQIIIDQYLFSGEHKWKTQNGLVLFLPHGYEGQGAEHSSARMERYLQSCAKDNVFVANCTTPANMFHILRRQLQAKYRKPLIIFTPKSLLRHPMVTSKVEDFANGGFKLVIDDNLANVDKVNTLVFVSGKFYYDCLLYTSPNPRDGQISRM
;
A
#
# COMPACT_ATOMS: atom_id res chain seq x y z
N ARG A 1 -18.97 -1.37 -8.36
CA ARG A 1 -20.18 -1.10 -9.16
C ARG A 1 -20.78 -2.37 -9.75
N HIS A 2 -19.98 -3.31 -10.20
CA HIS A 2 -20.42 -4.52 -10.89
C HIS A 2 -20.16 -5.80 -10.09
N ALA A 3 -20.00 -5.69 -8.78
CA ALA A 3 -19.76 -6.83 -7.90
C ALA A 3 -21.03 -7.68 -7.70
N ILE A 4 -22.17 -7.03 -7.80
CA ILE A 4 -23.50 -7.68 -7.76
C ILE A 4 -24.18 -7.42 -9.10
N ILE A 5 -24.66 -8.49 -9.71
CA ILE A 5 -25.39 -8.49 -10.99
C ILE A 5 -26.81 -8.93 -10.69
N LYS A 6 -27.77 -8.20 -11.22
CA LYS A 6 -29.20 -8.56 -11.13
C LYS A 6 -29.57 -9.42 -12.35
N VAL A 7 -30.22 -10.54 -12.10
CA VAL A 7 -30.72 -11.41 -13.17
C VAL A 7 -32.05 -10.84 -13.66
N GLU A 8 -32.15 -10.57 -14.96
CA GLU A 8 -33.31 -9.87 -15.57
C GLU A 8 -34.63 -10.63 -15.37
N GLU A 9 -34.58 -11.97 -15.47
CA GLU A 9 -35.79 -12.80 -15.41
C GLU A 9 -36.31 -13.08 -13.99
N SER A 10 -35.43 -13.20 -13.01
CA SER A 10 -35.77 -13.57 -11.63
C SER A 10 -35.63 -12.45 -10.61
N GLU A 11 -35.02 -11.34 -11.01
CA GLU A 11 -34.59 -10.25 -10.12
C GLU A 11 -33.61 -10.68 -9.01
N GLU A 12 -33.09 -11.89 -9.10
CA GLU A 12 -32.11 -12.43 -8.17
C GLU A 12 -30.79 -11.66 -8.26
N GLU A 13 -30.17 -11.41 -7.11
CA GLU A 13 -28.84 -10.76 -7.04
C GLU A 13 -27.75 -11.81 -6.92
N ILE A 14 -26.82 -11.80 -7.87
CA ILE A 14 -25.70 -12.75 -7.92
C ILE A 14 -24.37 -12.00 -7.82
N SER A 15 -23.51 -12.45 -6.93
CA SER A 15 -22.11 -12.03 -6.90
C SER A 15 -21.22 -13.08 -7.55
N LEU A 16 -20.65 -12.77 -8.73
CA LEU A 16 -19.78 -13.66 -9.46
C LEU A 16 -18.53 -14.08 -8.65
N LEU A 17 -18.06 -13.20 -7.76
CA LEU A 17 -16.92 -13.49 -6.90
C LEU A 17 -17.24 -14.55 -5.83
N ASN A 18 -18.50 -14.83 -5.55
CA ASN A 18 -18.93 -15.92 -4.68
C ASN A 18 -19.13 -17.26 -5.44
N CYS A 19 -18.96 -17.26 -6.76
CA CYS A 19 -19.19 -18.40 -7.61
C CYS A 19 -17.90 -19.03 -8.16
N ILE A 20 -16.73 -18.67 -7.61
CA ILE A 20 -15.43 -19.15 -8.12
C ILE A 20 -15.18 -20.59 -7.67
N SER A 21 -15.51 -20.94 -6.44
CA SER A 21 -15.28 -22.25 -5.85
C SER A 21 -16.25 -22.52 -4.69
N GLU A 22 -16.69 -23.76 -4.57
CA GLU A 22 -17.54 -24.19 -3.43
C GLU A 22 -16.86 -24.06 -2.05
N LYS A 23 -15.53 -24.08 -2.03
CA LYS A 23 -14.72 -24.04 -0.79
C LYS A 23 -14.15 -22.66 -0.48
N GLN A 24 -14.51 -21.64 -1.22
CA GLN A 24 -14.02 -20.29 -0.99
C GLN A 24 -14.65 -19.63 0.25
N GLY A 25 -13.98 -18.63 0.80
CA GLY A 25 -14.58 -17.69 1.75
C GLY A 25 -15.65 -16.82 1.09
N LYS A 26 -16.59 -16.33 1.87
CA LYS A 26 -17.66 -15.46 1.38
C LYS A 26 -17.12 -14.08 1.02
N PHE A 27 -17.37 -13.63 -0.20
CA PHE A 27 -17.21 -12.24 -0.61
C PHE A 27 -18.47 -11.44 -0.21
N THR A 28 -18.29 -10.33 0.49
CA THR A 28 -19.36 -9.39 0.83
C THR A 28 -18.93 -7.99 0.42
N ILE A 29 -19.90 -7.18 -0.01
CA ILE A 29 -19.68 -5.80 -0.41
C ILE A 29 -20.79 -4.92 0.15
N TYR A 30 -20.39 -3.77 0.68
CA TYR A 30 -21.29 -2.78 1.25
C TYR A 30 -20.91 -1.38 0.77
N ASN A 31 -21.89 -0.50 0.68
CA ASN A 31 -21.62 0.92 0.53
C ASN A 31 -21.10 1.46 1.87
N SER A 32 -20.02 2.22 1.83
CA SER A 32 -19.51 2.92 2.99
C SER A 32 -20.02 4.37 3.05
N LEU A 33 -19.89 4.99 4.21
CA LEU A 33 -19.97 6.43 4.33
C LEU A 33 -18.81 7.06 3.55
N LEU A 34 -19.05 8.05 2.73
CA LEU A 34 -18.01 8.78 2.02
C LEU A 34 -17.38 9.81 2.95
N SER A 35 -16.64 9.33 3.94
CA SER A 35 -15.99 10.13 4.98
C SER A 35 -14.75 9.41 5.47
N GLU A 36 -13.58 10.01 5.29
CA GLU A 36 -12.30 9.45 5.76
C GLU A 36 -12.31 9.26 7.28
N TYR A 37 -12.83 10.23 8.01
CA TYR A 37 -12.96 10.16 9.47
C TYR A 37 -13.83 8.97 9.92
N GLY A 38 -15.03 8.85 9.36
CA GLY A 38 -15.98 7.80 9.73
C GLY A 38 -15.51 6.41 9.32
N VAL A 39 -14.98 6.28 8.10
CA VAL A 39 -14.50 4.99 7.59
C VAL A 39 -13.25 4.53 8.31
N LEU A 40 -12.25 5.40 8.51
CA LEU A 40 -11.04 5.01 9.23
C LEU A 40 -11.33 4.66 10.69
N GLY A 41 -12.27 5.37 11.33
CA GLY A 41 -12.71 5.03 12.68
C GLY A 41 -13.39 3.67 12.75
N PHE A 42 -14.22 3.35 11.76
CA PHE A 42 -14.83 2.03 11.63
C PHE A 42 -13.77 0.93 11.43
N GLU A 43 -12.85 1.10 10.49
CA GLU A 43 -11.81 0.12 10.19
C GLU A 43 -10.84 -0.08 11.38
N TYR A 44 -10.57 0.97 12.13
CA TYR A 44 -9.82 0.85 13.39
C TYR A 44 -10.51 -0.08 14.38
N GLY A 45 -11.82 0.13 14.62
CA GLY A 45 -12.62 -0.73 15.49
C GLY A 45 -12.74 -2.16 14.95
N TYR A 46 -12.91 -2.31 13.65
CA TYR A 46 -12.99 -3.62 12.98
C TYR A 46 -11.68 -4.40 13.15
N ALA A 47 -10.53 -3.79 12.94
CA ALA A 47 -9.23 -4.41 13.12
C ALA A 47 -8.95 -4.83 14.57
N MET A 48 -9.61 -4.20 15.55
CA MET A 48 -9.51 -4.60 16.97
C MET A 48 -10.31 -5.85 17.30
N THR A 49 -11.43 -6.10 16.61
CA THR A 49 -12.32 -7.24 16.90
C THR A 49 -11.71 -8.55 16.44
N ASP A 50 -10.95 -8.54 15.34
CA ASP A 50 -10.22 -9.73 14.86
C ASP A 50 -8.77 -9.40 14.51
N PRO A 51 -7.86 -9.51 15.48
CA PRO A 51 -6.43 -9.25 15.26
C PRO A 51 -5.74 -10.20 14.27
N LYS A 52 -6.41 -11.28 13.85
CA LYS A 52 -5.88 -12.23 12.86
C LYS A 52 -6.30 -11.90 11.44
N SER A 53 -7.26 -11.00 11.26
CA SER A 53 -7.67 -10.52 9.95
C SER A 53 -6.77 -9.40 9.45
N LEU A 54 -6.58 -9.36 8.13
CA LEU A 54 -5.91 -8.23 7.46
C LEU A 54 -6.97 -7.18 7.13
N THR A 55 -6.95 -6.10 7.87
CA THR A 55 -7.81 -4.94 7.63
C THR A 55 -7.02 -3.86 6.94
N ILE A 56 -7.51 -3.39 5.79
CA ILE A 56 -6.85 -2.37 4.97
C ILE A 56 -7.83 -1.25 4.69
N TRP A 57 -7.44 -0.03 5.00
CA TRP A 57 -8.10 1.18 4.53
C TRP A 57 -7.27 1.81 3.42
N GLU A 58 -7.85 1.99 2.24
CA GLU A 58 -7.22 2.71 1.15
C GLU A 58 -7.89 4.07 0.97
N ALA A 59 -7.14 5.14 1.14
CA ALA A 59 -7.61 6.48 0.81
C ALA A 59 -7.80 6.62 -0.70
N GLN A 60 -8.79 7.39 -1.14
CA GLN A 60 -8.96 7.68 -2.57
C GLN A 60 -7.72 8.34 -3.16
N PHE A 61 -7.13 9.28 -2.42
CA PHE A 61 -5.78 9.83 -2.56
C PHE A 61 -5.21 10.00 -1.15
N GLY A 62 -3.91 9.78 -0.98
CA GLY A 62 -3.29 9.87 0.34
C GLY A 62 -3.38 11.25 0.98
N ASP A 63 -3.51 12.30 0.18
CA ASP A 63 -3.71 13.67 0.67
C ASP A 63 -5.01 13.82 1.48
N PHE A 64 -6.05 13.06 1.14
CA PHE A 64 -7.33 13.08 1.87
C PHE A 64 -7.30 12.40 3.23
N SER A 65 -6.22 11.70 3.58
CA SER A 65 -6.05 11.14 4.91
C SER A 65 -6.07 12.20 6.01
N ASN A 66 -5.86 13.47 5.65
CA ASN A 66 -5.99 14.61 6.57
C ASN A 66 -7.40 14.74 7.16
N GLY A 67 -8.44 14.32 6.42
CA GLY A 67 -9.82 14.26 6.93
C GLY A 67 -10.01 13.26 8.07
N ALA A 68 -9.11 12.30 8.23
CA ALA A 68 -9.10 11.31 9.30
C ALA A 68 -7.97 11.52 10.32
N GLN A 69 -7.30 12.67 10.32
CA GLN A 69 -6.10 12.93 11.14
C GLN A 69 -6.36 12.69 12.63
N ILE A 70 -7.54 13.01 13.12
CA ILE A 70 -7.91 12.78 14.53
C ILE A 70 -7.85 11.29 14.87
N ILE A 71 -8.34 10.42 13.99
CA ILE A 71 -8.30 8.96 14.20
C ILE A 71 -6.84 8.47 14.14
N ILE A 72 -6.06 9.00 13.21
CA ILE A 72 -4.64 8.65 13.09
C ILE A 72 -3.89 9.00 14.37
N ASP A 73 -3.99 10.25 14.85
CA ASP A 73 -3.20 10.73 15.97
C ASP A 73 -3.68 10.17 17.30
N GLN A 74 -5.00 10.18 17.55
CA GLN A 74 -5.55 9.89 18.86
C GLN A 74 -5.80 8.41 19.12
N TYR A 75 -5.98 7.61 18.08
CA TYR A 75 -6.28 6.20 18.20
C TYR A 75 -5.19 5.34 17.60
N LEU A 76 -4.89 5.50 16.31
CA LEU A 76 -4.01 4.59 15.60
C LEU A 76 -2.57 4.66 16.13
N PHE A 77 -2.00 5.86 16.25
CA PHE A 77 -0.59 6.05 16.63
C PHE A 77 -0.34 6.09 18.13
N SER A 78 -1.34 6.47 18.90
CA SER A 78 -1.21 6.64 20.35
C SER A 78 -1.96 5.62 21.20
N GLY A 79 -2.83 4.80 20.60
CA GLY A 79 -3.70 3.88 21.31
C GLY A 79 -2.96 2.85 22.14
N GLU A 80 -1.86 2.30 21.65
CA GLU A 80 -1.04 1.37 22.42
C GLU A 80 -0.43 2.02 23.67
N HIS A 81 0.06 3.25 23.54
CA HIS A 81 0.61 3.97 24.69
C HIS A 81 -0.47 4.34 25.73
N LYS A 82 -1.60 4.86 25.26
CA LYS A 82 -2.70 5.31 26.11
C LYS A 82 -3.43 4.17 26.81
N TRP A 83 -3.77 3.13 26.01
CA TRP A 83 -4.72 2.10 26.45
C TRP A 83 -4.16 0.69 26.41
N LYS A 84 -2.88 0.53 26.04
CA LYS A 84 -2.23 -0.78 25.86
C LYS A 84 -2.92 -1.64 24.80
N THR A 85 -3.58 -0.99 23.86
CA THR A 85 -4.32 -1.62 22.77
C THR A 85 -3.50 -1.60 21.49
N GLN A 86 -3.14 -2.76 20.98
CA GLN A 86 -2.47 -2.90 19.70
C GLN A 86 -3.50 -2.98 18.57
N ASN A 87 -3.15 -2.41 17.41
CA ASN A 87 -3.99 -2.42 16.22
C ASN A 87 -3.16 -2.74 14.98
N GLY A 88 -3.63 -3.66 14.15
CA GLY A 88 -2.93 -4.11 12.95
C GLY A 88 -3.42 -3.46 11.65
N LEU A 89 -4.17 -2.37 11.72
CA LEU A 89 -4.72 -1.69 10.56
C LEU A 89 -3.63 -1.24 9.60
N VAL A 90 -3.86 -1.50 8.31
CA VAL A 90 -2.98 -1.06 7.22
C VAL A 90 -3.64 0.12 6.50
N LEU A 91 -2.87 1.17 6.26
CA LEU A 91 -3.28 2.30 5.44
C LEU A 91 -2.55 2.26 4.09
N PHE A 92 -3.32 2.24 3.00
CA PHE A 92 -2.81 2.49 1.67
C PHE A 92 -3.04 3.95 1.30
N LEU A 93 -1.96 4.66 1.07
CA LEU A 93 -1.98 6.09 0.79
C LEU A 93 -1.40 6.36 -0.60
N PRO A 94 -2.25 6.50 -1.63
CA PRO A 94 -1.78 6.88 -2.94
C PRO A 94 -0.98 8.18 -2.88
N HIS A 95 0.24 8.13 -3.41
CA HIS A 95 1.21 9.22 -3.36
C HIS A 95 2.01 9.27 -4.64
N GLY A 96 2.12 10.46 -5.24
CA GLY A 96 2.90 10.69 -6.44
C GLY A 96 2.34 11.87 -7.22
N TYR A 97 3.22 12.66 -7.81
CA TYR A 97 2.85 13.77 -8.68
C TYR A 97 2.55 13.24 -10.09
N GLU A 98 1.35 12.70 -10.28
CA GLU A 98 0.95 11.95 -11.46
C GLU A 98 -0.08 12.70 -12.33
N GLY A 99 -0.08 14.03 -12.29
CA GLY A 99 -0.95 14.88 -13.12
C GLY A 99 -2.39 15.02 -12.62
N GLN A 100 -2.68 14.66 -11.37
CA GLN A 100 -4.02 14.70 -10.78
C GLN A 100 -4.35 16.04 -10.08
N GLY A 101 -3.44 17.00 -10.09
CA GLY A 101 -3.56 18.25 -9.34
C GLY A 101 -2.82 18.21 -8.00
N ALA A 102 -2.56 19.39 -7.43
CA ALA A 102 -1.74 19.52 -6.22
C ALA A 102 -2.39 18.84 -5.00
N GLU A 103 -3.70 18.96 -4.86
CA GLU A 103 -4.51 18.42 -3.75
C GLU A 103 -4.69 16.89 -3.80
N HIS A 104 -4.22 16.23 -4.87
CA HIS A 104 -4.29 14.77 -5.07
C HIS A 104 -2.91 14.11 -5.16
N SER A 105 -1.84 14.87 -4.93
CA SER A 105 -0.49 14.43 -5.26
C SER A 105 0.29 13.91 -4.07
N SER A 106 0.19 14.53 -2.90
CA SER A 106 1.02 14.19 -1.75
C SER A 106 0.23 13.57 -0.61
N ALA A 107 0.59 12.36 -0.21
CA ALA A 107 0.13 11.76 1.05
C ALA A 107 0.83 12.34 2.28
N ARG A 108 1.77 13.26 2.10
CA ARG A 108 2.55 13.93 3.16
C ARG A 108 3.29 12.92 4.03
N MET A 109 4.22 12.18 3.40
CA MET A 109 5.05 11.17 4.06
C MET A 109 5.72 11.69 5.33
N GLU A 110 6.18 12.93 5.30
CA GLU A 110 6.83 13.62 6.41
C GLU A 110 5.98 13.66 7.69
N ARG A 111 4.66 13.76 7.57
CA ARG A 111 3.74 13.71 8.71
C ARG A 111 3.81 12.37 9.42
N TYR A 112 3.76 11.29 8.65
CA TYR A 112 3.80 9.93 9.19
C TYR A 112 5.15 9.63 9.81
N LEU A 113 6.23 10.03 9.15
CA LEU A 113 7.59 9.87 9.67
C LEU A 113 7.83 10.64 10.96
N GLN A 114 7.34 11.90 11.06
CA GLN A 114 7.40 12.71 12.28
C GLN A 114 6.61 12.11 13.44
N SER A 115 5.55 11.35 13.13
CA SER A 115 4.69 10.70 14.13
C SER A 115 5.24 9.36 14.62
N CYS A 116 6.33 8.86 14.03
CA CYS A 116 7.00 7.65 14.48
C CYS A 116 7.70 7.87 15.82
N ALA A 117 7.31 7.12 16.83
CA ALA A 117 7.90 7.19 18.17
C ALA A 117 7.77 5.85 18.89
N LYS A 118 8.84 5.34 19.48
CA LYS A 118 8.84 4.12 20.30
C LYS A 118 8.20 2.91 19.59
N ASP A 119 8.51 2.77 18.31
CA ASP A 119 7.99 1.65 17.46
C ASP A 119 6.45 1.55 17.43
N ASN A 120 5.76 2.70 17.44
CA ASN A 120 4.30 2.76 17.42
C ASN A 120 3.69 2.42 16.05
N VAL A 121 4.42 2.57 14.96
CA VAL A 121 3.92 2.39 13.58
C VAL A 121 5.06 1.95 12.64
N PHE A 122 4.71 1.21 11.61
CA PHE A 122 5.59 0.96 10.47
C PHE A 122 5.20 1.88 9.30
N VAL A 123 6.21 2.46 8.65
CA VAL A 123 6.03 3.28 7.45
C VAL A 123 6.85 2.68 6.32
N ALA A 124 6.23 2.43 5.18
CA ALA A 124 6.86 1.77 4.06
C ALA A 124 6.48 2.42 2.71
N ASN A 125 7.41 2.31 1.77
CA ASN A 125 7.21 2.67 0.38
C ASN A 125 7.83 1.56 -0.48
N CYS A 126 7.02 0.55 -0.81
CA CYS A 126 7.49 -0.67 -1.46
C CYS A 126 7.87 -0.42 -2.93
N THR A 127 9.00 -0.97 -3.35
CA THR A 127 9.50 -0.84 -4.73
C THR A 127 9.00 -1.96 -5.62
N THR A 128 9.00 -3.22 -5.16
CA THR A 128 8.60 -4.37 -5.98
C THR A 128 7.29 -4.99 -5.52
N PRO A 129 6.51 -5.62 -6.43
CA PRO A 129 5.29 -6.35 -6.07
C PRO A 129 5.50 -7.43 -5.01
N ALA A 130 6.58 -8.20 -5.11
CA ALA A 130 6.91 -9.22 -4.11
C ALA A 130 7.15 -8.60 -2.72
N ASN A 131 7.84 -7.47 -2.65
CA ASN A 131 8.07 -6.79 -1.37
C ASN A 131 6.76 -6.24 -0.77
N MET A 132 5.86 -5.74 -1.61
CA MET A 132 4.50 -5.33 -1.20
C MET A 132 3.70 -6.51 -0.64
N PHE A 133 3.73 -7.65 -1.31
CA PHE A 133 3.08 -8.87 -0.84
C PHE A 133 3.65 -9.32 0.52
N HIS A 134 4.97 -9.34 0.65
CA HIS A 134 5.61 -9.81 1.86
C HIS A 134 5.45 -8.89 3.06
N ILE A 135 5.31 -7.58 2.88
CA ILE A 135 5.03 -6.69 4.01
C ILE A 135 3.62 -6.91 4.56
N LEU A 136 2.63 -7.17 3.69
CA LEU A 136 1.28 -7.54 4.11
C LEU A 136 1.25 -8.90 4.81
N ARG A 137 1.97 -9.87 4.27
CA ARG A 137 2.11 -11.18 4.91
C ARG A 137 2.78 -11.07 6.27
N ARG A 138 3.84 -10.25 6.41
CA ARG A 138 4.50 -9.95 7.67
C ARG A 138 3.53 -9.34 8.69
N GLN A 139 2.62 -8.46 8.26
CA GLN A 139 1.64 -7.81 9.11
C GLN A 139 0.75 -8.82 9.85
N LEU A 140 0.39 -9.92 9.20
CA LEU A 140 -0.39 -11.00 9.81
C LEU A 140 0.45 -12.00 10.62
N GLN A 141 1.68 -12.29 10.18
CA GLN A 141 2.53 -13.30 10.81
C GLN A 141 3.28 -12.79 12.05
N ALA A 142 3.39 -11.48 12.22
CA ALA A 142 4.02 -10.90 13.40
C ALA A 142 3.29 -11.30 14.68
N LYS A 143 4.04 -11.53 15.76
CA LYS A 143 3.50 -11.86 17.09
C LYS A 143 2.83 -10.67 17.80
N TYR A 144 2.92 -9.50 17.21
CA TYR A 144 2.36 -8.25 17.70
C TYR A 144 1.52 -7.60 16.59
N ARG A 145 0.75 -6.59 16.96
CA ARG A 145 -0.01 -5.77 16.00
C ARG A 145 0.42 -4.33 16.12
N LYS A 146 0.91 -3.78 15.01
CA LYS A 146 1.27 -2.38 14.86
C LYS A 146 0.66 -1.84 13.58
N PRO A 147 0.19 -0.61 13.55
CA PRO A 147 -0.27 0.00 12.30
C PRO A 147 0.81 0.00 11.24
N LEU A 148 0.40 -0.15 9.99
CA LEU A 148 1.30 -0.14 8.84
C LEU A 148 0.81 0.90 7.82
N ILE A 149 1.63 1.88 7.54
CA ILE A 149 1.39 2.90 6.52
C ILE A 149 2.18 2.53 5.27
N ILE A 150 1.51 2.38 4.14
CA ILE A 150 2.15 2.09 2.86
C ILE A 150 1.78 3.17 1.86
N PHE A 151 2.78 3.84 1.31
CA PHE A 151 2.59 4.76 0.19
C PHE A 151 2.47 3.97 -1.10
N THR A 152 1.39 4.23 -1.86
CA THR A 152 0.99 3.41 -3.02
C THR A 152 0.81 4.26 -4.27
N PRO A 153 1.89 4.59 -5.00
CA PRO A 153 1.77 5.32 -6.27
C PRO A 153 0.89 4.57 -7.26
N LYS A 154 -0.15 5.22 -7.80
CA LYS A 154 -1.13 4.57 -8.69
C LYS A 154 -0.54 4.14 -10.02
N SER A 155 0.46 4.85 -10.54
CA SER A 155 1.16 4.50 -11.77
C SER A 155 1.83 3.12 -11.70
N LEU A 156 2.33 2.71 -10.53
CA LEU A 156 2.99 1.42 -10.36
C LEU A 156 2.05 0.23 -10.57
N LEU A 157 0.73 0.41 -10.41
CA LEU A 157 -0.26 -0.65 -10.66
C LEU A 157 -0.28 -1.12 -12.13
N ARG A 158 0.19 -0.30 -13.05
CA ARG A 158 0.16 -0.57 -14.50
C ARG A 158 1.52 -0.40 -15.17
N HIS A 159 2.56 -0.10 -14.40
CA HIS A 159 3.88 0.16 -14.95
C HIS A 159 4.51 -1.16 -15.45
N PRO A 160 4.97 -1.26 -16.72
CA PRO A 160 5.41 -2.53 -17.30
C PRO A 160 6.66 -3.13 -16.65
N MET A 161 7.49 -2.32 -16.01
CA MET A 161 8.70 -2.77 -15.29
C MET A 161 8.39 -3.22 -13.86
N VAL A 162 7.20 -2.93 -13.32
CA VAL A 162 6.82 -3.29 -11.95
C VAL A 162 6.29 -4.71 -11.93
N THR A 163 7.22 -5.65 -12.01
CA THR A 163 6.96 -7.09 -11.99
C THR A 163 7.85 -7.79 -10.99
N SER A 164 7.45 -8.97 -10.56
CA SER A 164 8.25 -9.90 -9.75
C SER A 164 8.04 -11.32 -10.24
N LYS A 165 9.04 -12.17 -10.11
CA LYS A 165 8.90 -13.59 -10.45
C LYS A 165 7.99 -14.29 -9.44
N VAL A 166 7.32 -15.36 -9.85
CA VAL A 166 6.43 -16.14 -8.98
C VAL A 166 7.21 -16.69 -7.76
N GLU A 167 8.45 -17.07 -7.98
CA GLU A 167 9.35 -17.58 -6.94
C GLU A 167 9.61 -16.54 -5.85
N ASP A 168 9.63 -15.25 -6.19
CA ASP A 168 9.83 -14.16 -5.22
C ASP A 168 8.65 -14.02 -4.26
N PHE A 169 7.44 -14.44 -4.66
CA PHE A 169 6.26 -14.50 -3.80
C PHE A 169 6.22 -15.79 -2.97
N ALA A 170 6.61 -16.90 -3.58
CA ALA A 170 6.54 -18.22 -2.93
C ALA A 170 7.65 -18.40 -1.87
N ASN A 171 8.84 -17.92 -2.18
CA ASN A 171 10.05 -18.11 -1.38
C ASN A 171 10.61 -16.76 -0.93
N GLY A 172 10.80 -16.60 0.37
CA GLY A 172 11.41 -15.39 0.91
C GLY A 172 10.53 -14.61 1.86
N GLY A 173 10.82 -13.31 2.00
CA GLY A 173 10.15 -12.41 2.92
C GLY A 173 10.36 -10.94 2.56
N PHE A 174 9.87 -10.06 3.39
CA PHE A 174 10.06 -8.62 3.22
C PHE A 174 11.55 -8.27 3.31
N LYS A 175 12.06 -7.57 2.30
CA LYS A 175 13.44 -7.11 2.23
C LYS A 175 13.49 -5.64 2.63
N LEU A 176 14.34 -5.32 3.60
CA LEU A 176 14.61 -3.93 4.01
C LEU A 176 15.43 -3.18 2.96
N VAL A 177 16.33 -3.89 2.30
CA VAL A 177 17.16 -3.39 1.21
C VAL A 177 17.06 -4.38 0.05
N ILE A 178 16.87 -3.86 -1.14
CA ILE A 178 16.88 -4.62 -2.40
C ILE A 178 18.09 -4.13 -3.17
N ASP A 179 19.01 -5.04 -3.45
CA ASP A 179 20.24 -4.74 -4.19
C ASP A 179 19.99 -4.66 -5.69
N ASP A 180 20.78 -3.86 -6.39
CA ASP A 180 20.76 -3.79 -7.86
C ASP A 180 21.70 -4.85 -8.44
N ASN A 181 21.14 -6.00 -8.76
CA ASN A 181 21.87 -7.12 -9.35
C ASN A 181 22.33 -6.87 -10.82
N LEU A 182 21.93 -5.76 -11.42
CA LEU A 182 22.31 -5.39 -12.79
C LEU A 182 23.56 -4.49 -12.81
N ALA A 183 23.92 -3.89 -11.69
CA ALA A 183 25.05 -3.00 -11.57
C ALA A 183 26.40 -3.77 -11.67
N ASN A 184 27.30 -3.30 -12.53
CA ASN A 184 28.67 -3.75 -12.52
C ASN A 184 29.43 -3.02 -11.40
N VAL A 185 29.66 -3.72 -10.29
CA VAL A 185 30.25 -3.17 -9.06
C VAL A 185 31.59 -2.44 -9.31
N ASP A 186 32.43 -2.94 -10.23
CA ASP A 186 33.72 -2.34 -10.56
C ASP A 186 33.63 -0.98 -11.27
N LYS A 187 32.41 -0.65 -11.80
CA LYS A 187 32.14 0.60 -12.51
C LYS A 187 31.28 1.57 -11.72
N VAL A 188 30.78 1.17 -10.55
CA VAL A 188 29.96 2.01 -9.70
C VAL A 188 30.81 3.08 -9.04
N ASN A 189 30.50 4.34 -9.30
CA ASN A 189 31.11 5.49 -8.65
C ASN A 189 30.14 6.30 -7.79
N THR A 190 28.85 6.00 -7.87
CA THR A 190 27.81 6.66 -7.09
C THR A 190 26.79 5.62 -6.63
N LEU A 191 26.46 5.63 -5.34
CA LEU A 191 25.41 4.81 -4.74
C LEU A 191 24.22 5.71 -4.41
N VAL A 192 23.03 5.34 -4.93
CA VAL A 192 21.79 6.07 -4.71
C VAL A 192 20.78 5.17 -3.99
N PHE A 193 20.30 5.60 -2.82
CA PHE A 193 19.21 4.93 -2.11
C PHE A 193 17.88 5.53 -2.52
N VAL A 194 17.00 4.68 -3.04
CA VAL A 194 15.66 5.06 -3.53
C VAL A 194 14.61 4.07 -3.09
N SER A 195 13.33 4.46 -3.12
CA SER A 195 12.21 3.56 -2.85
C SER A 195 11.00 3.89 -3.71
N GLY A 196 10.14 2.88 -3.91
CA GLY A 196 8.88 3.03 -4.61
C GLY A 196 9.06 3.46 -6.08
N LYS A 197 8.20 4.37 -6.54
CA LYS A 197 8.17 4.84 -7.92
C LYS A 197 9.49 5.44 -8.38
N PHE A 198 10.16 6.19 -7.51
CA PHE A 198 11.39 6.89 -7.87
C PHE A 198 12.52 5.95 -8.34
N TYR A 199 12.53 4.69 -7.88
CA TYR A 199 13.44 3.67 -8.41
C TYR A 199 13.27 3.48 -9.92
N TYR A 200 12.04 3.37 -10.40
CA TYR A 200 11.75 3.16 -11.82
C TYR A 200 12.03 4.41 -12.64
N ASP A 201 11.77 5.59 -12.09
CA ASP A 201 12.14 6.85 -12.74
C ASP A 201 13.66 6.94 -12.89
N CYS A 202 14.45 6.58 -11.87
CA CYS A 202 15.91 6.54 -11.93
C CYS A 202 16.42 5.54 -12.96
N LEU A 203 15.82 4.35 -13.09
CA LEU A 203 16.23 3.35 -14.05
C LEU A 203 16.16 3.86 -15.51
N LEU A 204 15.19 4.71 -15.82
CA LEU A 204 15.07 5.32 -17.15
C LEU A 204 16.25 6.23 -17.49
N TYR A 205 16.89 6.85 -16.50
CA TYR A 205 18.03 7.76 -16.67
C TYR A 205 19.39 7.08 -16.55
N THR A 206 19.47 5.98 -15.80
CA THR A 206 20.74 5.31 -15.47
C THR A 206 21.00 4.04 -16.27
N SER A 207 19.95 3.46 -16.88
CA SER A 207 20.09 2.30 -17.74
C SER A 207 20.67 2.72 -19.10
N PRO A 208 21.65 2.00 -19.65
CA PRO A 208 22.17 2.24 -21.00
C PRO A 208 21.12 1.78 -22.04
N ASN A 209 19.95 2.41 -22.04
CA ASN A 209 18.92 2.17 -23.02
C ASN A 209 19.22 2.98 -24.28
N PRO A 210 19.23 2.39 -25.49
CA PRO A 210 19.43 3.13 -26.75
C PRO A 210 18.45 4.28 -26.96
N ARG A 211 17.34 4.33 -26.22
CA ARG A 211 16.35 5.43 -26.22
C ARG A 211 16.76 6.64 -25.38
N ASP A 212 17.72 6.50 -24.46
CA ASP A 212 18.15 7.59 -23.58
C ASP A 212 18.80 8.74 -24.39
N GLY A 213 19.41 8.44 -25.53
CA GLY A 213 19.94 9.43 -26.46
C GLY A 213 18.88 10.27 -27.19
N GLN A 214 17.60 9.86 -27.17
CA GLN A 214 16.50 10.59 -27.80
C GLN A 214 15.76 11.52 -26.82
N ILE A 215 15.76 11.21 -25.54
CA ILE A 215 15.09 12.02 -24.50
C ILE A 215 15.93 13.25 -24.13
N SER A 216 17.26 13.20 -24.28
CA SER A 216 18.16 14.32 -24.02
C SER A 216 18.13 15.42 -25.11
N ARG A 217 17.26 15.32 -26.12
CA ARG A 217 17.12 16.29 -27.22
C ARG A 217 15.76 16.98 -27.26
N MET A 218 14.94 16.87 -26.26
CA MET A 218 13.77 17.70 -25.99
C MET A 218 14.07 18.55 -24.76
#